data_711a32104fa6cb4bd414131ab535dbdc
#
_entry.id   711a32104fa6cb4bd414131ab535dbdc
#
_cell.length_a   1.000
_cell.length_b   1.000
_cell.length_c   1.000
_cell.angle_alpha   90.00
_cell.angle_beta   90.00
_cell.angle_gamma   90.00
#
_symmetry.space_group_name_H-M   'P 1'
#
loop_
_entity.id
_entity.type
_entity.pdbx_description
1 polymer ?
#
loop_
_entity_poly.entity_id
_entity_poly.type
_entity_poly.pdbx_seq_one_letter_code
_entity_poly.pdbx_strand_id
1 'polypeptide(L)'
;MNVEIKVVMNRSRLWTSLCLVLLFLFSAKAQDTLILSRAQCETIFLKENLLLIAERLQISQAEAMVMQARLWPNPSVEIDELNLWATRKQLDVFGDDLQGFGGGSRGRNQQISASVEQLVLTAGKRRKLVALEQVTVEKAGEYFEDLLRNLKTEFRNQLTQLQYLQFSKAIYERQIASVGQLTRAYQRQVEQGNVPKGEYIRLKALELEISRQMNALEQEMSEAQKELRLFMHLPASIPLRITDEGYLKDMQAFLQSDPGEMLAEARKSRPDFRLAELEQTYYARRHTYERAQRVPDLTLKGGYDRGGNFMYNFVGFGIGIDLPVFNRNQGNIRQAHLGLEQARILYSQKELSIEHEVALAYQNLNQAIRFYGQIEPGYEDALDELLGSYTRNFASRNISLLEYLDFMEAYLENKKIILEAAKSLNEKAELWNYTIGKDIIK
;
A
#
# COMPACT_ATOMS: atom_id res chain seq x y z
N MET A 1 56.87 48.41 -3.10
CA MET A 1 55.94 47.68 -2.18
C MET A 1 54.48 48.12 -2.31
N ASN A 2 54.09 48.91 -3.36
CA ASN A 2 52.72 49.43 -3.52
C ASN A 2 51.91 48.89 -4.74
N VAL A 3 52.45 47.93 -5.50
CA VAL A 3 51.81 47.40 -6.71
C VAL A 3 51.12 46.05 -6.44
N GLU A 4 51.59 45.22 -5.48
CA GLU A 4 50.99 43.91 -5.16
C GLU A 4 49.67 44.00 -4.40
N ILE A 5 49.47 45.06 -3.60
CA ILE A 5 48.24 45.24 -2.80
C ILE A 5 47.02 45.57 -3.69
N LYS A 6 47.22 46.27 -4.83
CA LYS A 6 46.12 46.60 -5.76
C LYS A 6 45.63 45.39 -6.57
N VAL A 7 46.49 44.44 -6.86
CA VAL A 7 46.11 43.23 -7.62
C VAL A 7 45.33 42.24 -6.72
N VAL A 8 45.65 42.13 -5.45
CA VAL A 8 44.96 41.27 -4.48
C VAL A 8 43.56 41.81 -4.16
N MET A 9 43.42 43.12 -4.03
CA MET A 9 42.09 43.75 -3.79
C MET A 9 41.14 43.63 -4.98
N ASN A 10 41.63 43.56 -6.20
CA ASN A 10 40.79 43.40 -7.39
C ASN A 10 40.34 41.95 -7.59
N ARG A 11 41.14 40.99 -7.16
CA ARG A 11 40.74 39.54 -7.15
C ARG A 11 39.68 39.23 -6.12
N SER A 12 39.72 39.79 -4.94
CA SER A 12 38.69 39.56 -3.89
C SER A 12 37.32 40.14 -4.31
N ARG A 13 37.29 41.30 -4.97
CA ARG A 13 36.06 41.88 -5.53
C ARG A 13 35.49 41.07 -6.70
N LEU A 14 36.32 40.42 -7.51
CA LEU A 14 35.89 39.50 -8.57
C LEU A 14 35.29 38.21 -7.99
N TRP A 15 35.88 37.68 -6.91
CA TRP A 15 35.34 36.48 -6.23
C TRP A 15 34.03 36.77 -5.48
N THR A 16 33.89 37.92 -4.82
CA THR A 16 32.64 38.34 -4.19
C THR A 16 31.54 38.62 -5.21
N SER A 17 31.87 39.22 -6.38
CA SER A 17 30.93 39.40 -7.49
C SER A 17 30.51 38.07 -8.11
N LEU A 18 31.44 37.12 -8.27
CA LEU A 18 31.15 35.77 -8.79
C LEU A 18 30.29 34.95 -7.83
N CYS A 19 30.55 35.04 -6.53
CA CYS A 19 29.69 34.41 -5.49
C CYS A 19 28.27 35.03 -5.44
N LEU A 20 28.16 36.35 -5.62
CA LEU A 20 26.85 37.03 -5.69
C LEU A 20 26.08 36.63 -6.96
N VAL A 21 26.73 36.48 -8.09
CA VAL A 21 26.11 36.00 -9.34
C VAL A 21 25.73 34.54 -9.25
N LEU A 22 26.54 33.69 -8.58
CA LEU A 22 26.19 32.29 -8.31
C LEU A 22 25.02 32.14 -7.32
N LEU A 23 24.84 33.04 -6.36
CA LEU A 23 23.69 33.09 -5.47
C LEU A 23 22.38 33.49 -6.19
N PHE A 24 22.48 34.30 -7.26
CA PHE A 24 21.32 34.65 -8.10
C PHE A 24 20.92 33.57 -9.11
N LEU A 25 21.80 32.58 -9.36
CA LEU A 25 21.48 31.43 -10.23
C LEU A 25 20.68 30.34 -9.53
N PHE A 26 20.56 30.38 -8.20
CA PHE A 26 19.49 29.67 -7.47
C PHE A 26 18.20 30.50 -7.58
N SER A 27 17.76 30.74 -8.81
CA SER A 27 16.36 31.10 -9.04
C SER A 27 15.54 29.98 -8.44
N ALA A 28 14.87 30.24 -7.33
CA ALA A 28 13.78 29.41 -6.86
C ALA A 28 12.81 29.32 -8.05
N LYS A 29 12.87 28.23 -8.79
CA LYS A 29 11.78 27.91 -9.73
C LYS A 29 10.54 27.88 -8.83
N ALA A 30 9.69 28.88 -8.96
CA ALA A 30 8.34 28.77 -8.47
C ALA A 30 7.83 27.45 -9.10
N GLN A 31 7.65 26.44 -8.26
CA GLN A 31 7.13 25.16 -8.75
C GLN A 31 5.71 25.44 -9.20
N ASP A 32 5.47 25.31 -10.51
CA ASP A 32 4.13 25.43 -11.07
C ASP A 32 3.21 24.45 -10.35
N THR A 33 2.04 24.94 -9.96
CA THR A 33 1.01 24.10 -9.34
C THR A 33 0.62 23.01 -10.32
N LEU A 34 0.76 21.78 -9.92
CA LEU A 34 0.36 20.62 -10.71
C LEU A 34 -1.18 20.50 -10.68
N ILE A 35 -1.81 20.77 -11.81
CA ILE A 35 -3.27 20.69 -11.97
C ILE A 35 -3.60 19.38 -12.68
N LEU A 36 -4.36 18.50 -12.03
CA LEU A 36 -4.71 17.18 -12.56
C LEU A 36 -6.21 16.92 -12.42
N SER A 37 -6.77 16.14 -13.33
CA SER A 37 -8.09 15.55 -13.16
C SER A 37 -8.01 14.31 -12.26
N ARG A 38 -9.15 13.89 -11.68
CA ARG A 38 -9.25 12.65 -10.88
C ARG A 38 -8.69 11.44 -11.64
N ALA A 39 -9.03 11.30 -12.91
CA ALA A 39 -8.57 10.19 -13.76
C ALA A 39 -7.05 10.20 -14.01
N GLN A 40 -6.46 11.40 -14.18
CA GLN A 40 -5.01 11.54 -14.30
C GLN A 40 -4.30 11.17 -13.00
N CYS A 41 -4.83 11.62 -11.85
CA CYS A 41 -4.31 11.25 -10.53
C CYS A 41 -4.36 9.72 -10.32
N GLU A 42 -5.48 9.08 -10.65
CA GLU A 42 -5.63 7.61 -10.53
C GLU A 42 -4.65 6.86 -11.44
N THR A 43 -4.42 7.36 -12.65
CA THR A 43 -3.43 6.77 -13.58
C THR A 43 -2.01 6.82 -13.00
N ILE A 44 -1.62 7.95 -12.41
CA ILE A 44 -0.30 8.13 -11.78
C ILE A 44 -0.21 7.20 -10.54
N PHE A 45 -1.23 7.19 -9.69
CA PHE A 45 -1.30 6.33 -8.52
C PHE A 45 -1.10 4.85 -8.88
N LEU A 46 -1.85 4.33 -9.84
CA LEU A 46 -1.77 2.92 -10.24
C LEU A 46 -0.39 2.54 -10.79
N LYS A 47 0.32 3.49 -11.39
CA LYS A 47 1.63 3.26 -12.02
C LYS A 47 2.80 3.43 -11.05
N GLU A 48 2.75 4.46 -10.20
CA GLU A 48 3.91 4.94 -9.45
C GLU A 48 3.83 4.63 -7.94
N ASN A 49 2.73 4.05 -7.45
CA ASN A 49 2.58 3.76 -6.03
C ASN A 49 3.55 2.68 -5.57
N LEU A 50 4.44 3.04 -4.65
CA LEU A 50 5.52 2.15 -4.19
C LEU A 50 5.02 0.93 -3.42
N LEU A 51 3.87 1.03 -2.71
CA LEU A 51 3.30 -0.10 -1.99
C LEU A 51 2.76 -1.14 -2.97
N LEU A 52 2.08 -0.72 -4.05
CA LEU A 52 1.62 -1.62 -5.10
C LEU A 52 2.78 -2.28 -5.84
N ILE A 53 3.85 -1.53 -6.11
CA ILE A 53 5.06 -2.08 -6.74
C ILE A 53 5.71 -3.12 -5.83
N ALA A 54 5.84 -2.83 -4.53
CA ALA A 54 6.43 -3.75 -3.56
C ALA A 54 5.59 -5.03 -3.39
N GLU A 55 4.27 -4.91 -3.28
CA GLU A 55 3.38 -6.06 -3.12
C GLU A 55 3.37 -6.97 -4.36
N ARG A 56 3.48 -6.40 -5.56
CA ARG A 56 3.61 -7.19 -6.79
C ARG A 56 4.85 -8.09 -6.77
N LEU A 57 5.94 -7.68 -6.10
CA LEU A 57 7.14 -8.51 -5.94
C LEU A 57 6.90 -9.73 -5.04
N GLN A 58 5.91 -9.71 -4.14
CA GLN A 58 5.53 -10.86 -3.33
C GLN A 58 5.01 -12.02 -4.19
N ILE A 59 4.30 -11.70 -5.29
CA ILE A 59 3.85 -12.71 -6.26
C ILE A 59 5.08 -13.40 -6.88
N SER A 60 6.05 -12.61 -7.34
CA SER A 60 7.28 -13.16 -7.93
C SER A 60 8.12 -13.96 -6.92
N GLN A 61 8.12 -13.57 -5.64
CA GLN A 61 8.76 -14.34 -4.57
C GLN A 61 8.06 -15.69 -4.36
N ALA A 62 6.73 -15.71 -4.33
CA ALA A 62 5.97 -16.95 -4.24
C ALA A 62 6.19 -17.87 -5.45
N GLU A 63 6.28 -17.32 -6.67
CA GLU A 63 6.63 -18.07 -7.88
C GLU A 63 8.03 -18.68 -7.78
N ALA A 64 8.99 -17.97 -7.21
CA ALA A 64 10.34 -18.50 -6.97
C ALA A 64 10.32 -19.69 -6.00
N MET A 65 9.42 -19.69 -4.99
CA MET A 65 9.24 -20.83 -4.10
C MET A 65 8.64 -22.05 -4.82
N VAL A 66 7.73 -21.84 -5.77
CA VAL A 66 7.26 -22.94 -6.66
C VAL A 66 8.42 -23.52 -7.49
N MET A 67 9.30 -22.65 -8.01
CA MET A 67 10.49 -23.07 -8.73
C MET A 67 11.40 -23.92 -7.82
N GLN A 68 11.67 -23.45 -6.60
CA GLN A 68 12.47 -24.17 -5.60
C GLN A 68 11.85 -25.53 -5.24
N ALA A 69 10.53 -25.59 -5.05
CA ALA A 69 9.81 -26.82 -4.74
C ALA A 69 9.87 -27.88 -5.86
N ARG A 70 10.13 -27.47 -7.09
CA ARG A 70 10.31 -28.37 -8.26
C ARG A 70 11.67 -29.03 -8.34
N LEU A 71 12.66 -28.52 -7.63
CA LEU A 71 14.02 -29.05 -7.70
C LEU A 71 14.13 -30.40 -7.02
N TRP A 72 15.05 -31.22 -7.54
CA TRP A 72 15.46 -32.44 -6.86
C TRP A 72 16.50 -32.08 -5.78
N PRO A 73 16.56 -32.86 -4.67
CA PRO A 73 17.67 -32.74 -3.74
C PRO A 73 18.99 -32.95 -4.48
N ASN A 74 19.99 -32.16 -4.14
CA ASN A 74 21.32 -32.33 -4.73
C ASN A 74 21.97 -33.63 -4.27
N PRO A 75 22.76 -34.32 -5.14
CA PRO A 75 23.63 -35.38 -4.68
C PRO A 75 24.71 -34.83 -3.77
N SER A 76 25.04 -35.55 -2.73
CA SER A 76 26.22 -35.30 -1.91
C SER A 76 27.36 -36.19 -2.35
N VAL A 77 28.56 -35.62 -2.35
CA VAL A 77 29.81 -36.38 -2.60
C VAL A 77 30.63 -36.24 -1.33
N GLU A 78 31.04 -37.38 -0.79
CA GLU A 78 31.88 -37.46 0.39
C GLU A 78 33.19 -38.18 0.06
N ILE A 79 34.30 -37.65 0.48
CA ILE A 79 35.61 -38.24 0.35
C ILE A 79 36.14 -38.49 1.77
N ASP A 80 36.14 -39.76 2.15
CA ASP A 80 36.53 -40.19 3.50
C ASP A 80 37.79 -41.02 3.47
N GLU A 81 38.28 -41.32 4.67
CA GLU A 81 39.40 -42.23 4.87
C GLU A 81 40.65 -41.89 4.05
N LEU A 82 40.88 -40.57 3.85
CA LEU A 82 42.04 -40.09 3.11
C LEU A 82 43.31 -40.32 3.92
N ASN A 83 43.97 -41.47 3.70
CA ASN A 83 45.23 -41.76 4.26
C ASN A 83 46.34 -41.73 3.15
N LEU A 84 47.21 -40.71 3.24
CA LEU A 84 48.24 -40.42 2.25
C LEU A 84 49.58 -41.06 2.57
N TRP A 85 49.73 -41.65 3.78
CA TRP A 85 50.98 -42.32 4.24
C TRP A 85 50.65 -43.51 5.09
N ALA A 86 51.53 -44.55 5.01
CA ALA A 86 51.45 -45.72 5.86
C ALA A 86 52.48 -45.61 7.02
N THR A 87 52.06 -46.07 8.17
CA THR A 87 52.97 -46.25 9.32
C THR A 87 53.81 -47.54 9.09
N ARG A 88 55.00 -47.62 9.76
CA ARG A 88 55.83 -48.82 9.67
C ARG A 88 55.06 -50.09 10.05
N LYS A 89 54.23 -50.04 11.09
CA LYS A 89 53.39 -51.17 11.52
C LYS A 89 52.39 -51.60 10.42
N GLN A 90 51.83 -50.68 9.65
CA GLN A 90 50.94 -51.01 8.53
C GLN A 90 51.73 -51.66 7.37
N LEU A 91 52.94 -51.16 7.09
CA LEU A 91 53.85 -51.76 6.11
C LEU A 91 54.30 -53.20 6.51
N ASP A 92 54.56 -53.42 7.79
CA ASP A 92 54.96 -54.72 8.31
C ASP A 92 53.82 -55.77 8.23
N VAL A 93 52.55 -55.35 8.37
CA VAL A 93 51.38 -56.24 8.34
C VAL A 93 50.88 -56.50 6.94
N PHE A 94 50.85 -55.47 6.06
CA PHE A 94 50.20 -55.52 4.72
C PHE A 94 51.20 -55.71 3.54
N GLY A 95 52.49 -55.66 3.82
CA GLY A 95 53.54 -55.87 2.82
C GLY A 95 53.63 -54.79 1.72
N ASP A 96 54.51 -55.09 0.74
CA ASP A 96 54.83 -54.16 -0.36
C ASP A 96 53.78 -54.07 -1.48
N ASP A 97 52.72 -54.86 -1.44
CA ASP A 97 51.72 -55.00 -2.52
C ASP A 97 50.67 -53.89 -2.61
N LEU A 98 50.62 -52.96 -1.65
CA LEU A 98 49.71 -51.79 -1.70
C LEU A 98 50.25 -50.71 -2.66
N GLN A 99 49.88 -50.75 -3.91
CA GLN A 99 50.27 -49.73 -4.90
C GLN A 99 49.60 -48.39 -4.68
N GLY A 100 50.38 -47.36 -4.36
CA GLY A 100 49.90 -45.98 -4.17
C GLY A 100 49.73 -45.19 -5.48
N PHE A 101 49.08 -44.03 -5.41
CA PHE A 101 49.10 -43.03 -6.48
C PHE A 101 50.51 -42.50 -6.65
N GLY A 102 51.11 -42.62 -7.87
CA GLY A 102 52.34 -41.92 -8.22
C GLY A 102 53.67 -42.72 -8.11
N GLY A 103 53.66 -44.03 -8.35
CA GLY A 103 54.85 -44.84 -8.71
C GLY A 103 56.11 -44.61 -7.89
N GLY A 104 56.18 -45.00 -6.62
CA GLY A 104 57.35 -44.94 -5.76
C GLY A 104 57.03 -45.41 -4.34
N SER A 105 58.05 -45.73 -3.53
CA SER A 105 57.93 -46.32 -2.18
C SER A 105 57.17 -45.43 -1.16
N ARG A 106 56.77 -44.21 -1.48
CA ARG A 106 55.95 -43.31 -0.65
C ARG A 106 54.42 -43.44 -0.90
N GLY A 107 54.00 -44.21 -1.95
CA GLY A 107 52.59 -44.29 -2.32
C GLY A 107 51.91 -45.62 -2.01
N ARG A 108 52.56 -46.49 -1.26
CA ARG A 108 52.16 -47.92 -1.17
C ARG A 108 50.99 -48.21 -0.22
N ASN A 109 50.55 -47.31 0.65
CA ASN A 109 49.44 -47.59 1.55
C ASN A 109 48.48 -46.35 1.61
N GLN A 110 47.93 -46.00 0.46
CA GLN A 110 46.92 -44.94 0.45
C GLN A 110 45.53 -45.58 0.50
N GLN A 111 44.74 -45.19 1.47
CA GLN A 111 43.34 -45.47 1.53
C GLN A 111 42.58 -44.23 1.08
N ILE A 112 41.66 -44.36 0.18
CA ILE A 112 40.75 -43.32 -0.27
C ILE A 112 39.39 -43.96 -0.43
N SER A 113 38.42 -43.44 0.31
CA SER A 113 37.01 -43.75 0.12
C SER A 113 36.31 -42.55 -0.50
N ALA A 114 35.53 -42.77 -1.51
CA ALA A 114 34.66 -41.74 -2.10
C ALA A 114 33.25 -42.29 -2.25
N SER A 115 32.27 -41.56 -1.79
CA SER A 115 30.87 -41.96 -1.93
C SER A 115 30.03 -40.86 -2.56
N VAL A 116 29.00 -41.27 -3.25
CA VAL A 116 27.93 -40.38 -3.78
C VAL A 116 26.62 -40.85 -3.20
N GLU A 117 25.88 -39.91 -2.62
CA GLU A 117 24.55 -40.18 -2.08
C GLU A 117 23.51 -39.34 -2.79
N GLN A 118 22.38 -39.94 -3.17
CA GLN A 118 21.24 -39.24 -3.76
C GLN A 118 19.96 -39.51 -2.96
N LEU A 119 19.37 -38.45 -2.37
CA LEU A 119 18.08 -38.56 -1.74
C LEU A 119 16.97 -38.58 -2.80
N VAL A 120 16.10 -39.60 -2.74
CA VAL A 120 14.93 -39.75 -3.60
C VAL A 120 13.67 -39.58 -2.74
N LEU A 121 12.96 -38.45 -2.93
CA LEU A 121 11.73 -38.14 -2.22
C LEU A 121 10.61 -39.09 -2.67
N THR A 122 10.03 -39.79 -1.70
CA THR A 122 8.95 -40.76 -1.93
C THR A 122 7.57 -40.16 -1.74
N ALA A 123 6.50 -40.96 -1.84
CA ALA A 123 5.11 -40.58 -1.59
C ALA A 123 4.63 -39.32 -2.34
N GLY A 124 5.32 -38.90 -3.38
CA GLY A 124 5.02 -37.72 -4.16
C GLY A 124 5.19 -36.40 -3.38
N LYS A 125 6.05 -36.37 -2.34
CA LYS A 125 6.31 -35.21 -1.48
C LYS A 125 6.57 -33.96 -2.31
N ARG A 126 7.47 -34.04 -3.32
CA ARG A 126 7.79 -32.92 -4.21
C ARG A 126 6.55 -32.38 -4.94
N ARG A 127 5.72 -33.23 -5.55
CA ARG A 127 4.48 -32.80 -6.23
C ARG A 127 3.49 -32.15 -5.27
N LYS A 128 3.39 -32.67 -4.04
CA LYS A 128 2.51 -32.15 -3.01
C LYS A 128 3.02 -30.79 -2.49
N LEU A 129 4.34 -30.62 -2.37
CA LEU A 129 4.94 -29.33 -2.03
C LEU A 129 4.69 -28.31 -3.14
N VAL A 130 4.92 -28.67 -4.41
CA VAL A 130 4.61 -27.78 -5.55
C VAL A 130 3.14 -27.35 -5.55
N ALA A 131 2.23 -28.29 -5.30
CA ALA A 131 0.79 -27.98 -5.23
C ALA A 131 0.42 -27.07 -4.01
N LEU A 132 1.19 -27.13 -2.94
CA LEU A 132 1.04 -26.24 -1.79
C LEU A 132 1.54 -24.83 -2.12
N GLU A 133 2.74 -24.74 -2.71
CA GLU A 133 3.33 -23.44 -3.09
C GLU A 133 2.55 -22.73 -4.20
N GLN A 134 1.88 -23.48 -5.09
CA GLN A 134 0.97 -22.89 -6.09
C GLN A 134 -0.21 -22.15 -5.43
N VAL A 135 -0.78 -22.69 -4.35
CA VAL A 135 -1.81 -21.98 -3.58
C VAL A 135 -1.23 -20.72 -2.93
N THR A 136 0.03 -20.75 -2.49
CA THR A 136 0.72 -19.57 -1.96
C THR A 136 0.85 -18.47 -3.02
N VAL A 137 1.11 -18.81 -4.29
CA VAL A 137 1.12 -17.85 -5.41
C VAL A 137 -0.28 -17.25 -5.63
N GLU A 138 -1.33 -18.10 -5.65
CA GLU A 138 -2.71 -17.62 -5.80
C GLU A 138 -3.07 -16.66 -4.65
N LYS A 139 -2.71 -17.00 -3.41
CA LYS A 139 -2.90 -16.12 -2.25
C LYS A 139 -2.17 -14.78 -2.39
N ALA A 140 -0.92 -14.79 -2.86
CA ALA A 140 -0.14 -13.56 -3.09
C ALA A 140 -0.83 -12.66 -4.14
N GLY A 141 -1.42 -13.24 -5.18
CA GLY A 141 -2.23 -12.52 -6.16
C GLY A 141 -3.45 -11.85 -5.53
N GLU A 142 -4.22 -12.59 -4.74
CA GLU A 142 -5.41 -12.04 -4.07
C GLU A 142 -5.06 -11.00 -2.98
N TYR A 143 -3.92 -11.13 -2.29
CA TYR A 143 -3.41 -10.10 -1.38
C TYR A 143 -3.09 -8.80 -2.12
N PHE A 144 -2.49 -8.90 -3.31
CA PHE A 144 -2.24 -7.73 -4.15
C PHE A 144 -3.55 -7.03 -4.57
N GLU A 145 -4.56 -7.79 -5.01
CA GLU A 145 -5.87 -7.25 -5.39
C GLU A 145 -6.61 -6.63 -4.19
N ASP A 146 -6.51 -7.23 -2.99
CA ASP A 146 -7.10 -6.66 -1.78
C ASP A 146 -6.39 -5.35 -1.35
N LEU A 147 -5.06 -5.31 -1.41
CA LEU A 147 -4.30 -4.09 -1.16
C LEU A 147 -4.66 -3.00 -2.17
N LEU A 148 -4.75 -3.34 -3.47
CA LEU A 148 -5.14 -2.41 -4.52
C LEU A 148 -6.53 -1.83 -4.25
N ARG A 149 -7.51 -2.66 -3.89
CA ARG A 149 -8.88 -2.25 -3.53
C ARG A 149 -8.89 -1.26 -2.36
N ASN A 150 -8.15 -1.58 -1.30
CA ASN A 150 -8.02 -0.74 -0.10
C ASN A 150 -7.39 0.62 -0.43
N LEU A 151 -6.23 0.61 -1.08
CA LEU A 151 -5.49 1.83 -1.43
C LEU A 151 -6.25 2.70 -2.44
N LYS A 152 -6.95 2.08 -3.39
CA LYS A 152 -7.77 2.80 -4.39
C LYS A 152 -8.93 3.56 -3.73
N THR A 153 -9.61 2.94 -2.79
CA THR A 153 -10.70 3.57 -2.05
C THR A 153 -10.18 4.72 -1.19
N GLU A 154 -9.10 4.51 -0.46
CA GLU A 154 -8.47 5.54 0.35
C GLU A 154 -7.99 6.72 -0.51
N PHE A 155 -7.30 6.44 -1.60
CA PHE A 155 -6.86 7.44 -2.57
C PHE A 155 -8.01 8.28 -3.13
N ARG A 156 -9.11 7.66 -3.54
CA ARG A 156 -10.30 8.34 -4.06
C ARG A 156 -11.00 9.19 -3.00
N ASN A 157 -11.01 8.73 -1.74
CA ASN A 157 -11.52 9.52 -0.63
C ASN A 157 -10.63 10.73 -0.36
N GLN A 158 -9.29 10.62 -0.47
CA GLN A 158 -8.37 11.76 -0.36
C GLN A 158 -8.56 12.76 -1.50
N LEU A 159 -8.82 12.30 -2.73
CA LEU A 159 -9.17 13.20 -3.84
C LEU A 159 -10.48 13.95 -3.55
N THR A 160 -11.50 13.27 -3.05
CA THR A 160 -12.78 13.88 -2.66
C THR A 160 -12.59 14.90 -1.54
N GLN A 161 -11.77 14.58 -0.54
CA GLN A 161 -11.42 15.50 0.55
C GLN A 161 -10.72 16.76 0.03
N LEU A 162 -9.72 16.60 -0.87
CA LEU A 162 -9.00 17.75 -1.42
C LEU A 162 -9.91 18.66 -2.25
N GLN A 163 -10.80 18.11 -3.08
CA GLN A 163 -11.77 18.90 -3.84
C GLN A 163 -12.76 19.63 -2.92
N TYR A 164 -13.30 18.94 -1.91
CA TYR A 164 -14.15 19.58 -0.86
C TYR A 164 -13.43 20.78 -0.23
N LEU A 165 -12.17 20.62 0.15
CA LEU A 165 -11.39 21.69 0.76
C LEU A 165 -11.11 22.85 -0.21
N GLN A 166 -10.89 22.56 -1.51
CA GLN A 166 -10.73 23.57 -2.55
C GLN A 166 -12.00 24.40 -2.74
N PHE A 167 -13.18 23.76 -2.78
CA PHE A 167 -14.46 24.47 -2.86
C PHE A 167 -14.73 25.30 -1.60
N SER A 168 -14.50 24.73 -0.43
CA SER A 168 -14.63 25.45 0.85
C SER A 168 -13.71 26.66 0.88
N LYS A 169 -12.43 26.51 0.51
CA LYS A 169 -11.47 27.62 0.45
C LYS A 169 -11.96 28.76 -0.46
N ALA A 170 -12.48 28.44 -1.63
CA ALA A 170 -12.99 29.45 -2.56
C ALA A 170 -14.18 30.25 -2.00
N ILE A 171 -15.03 29.63 -1.16
CA ILE A 171 -16.11 30.32 -0.45
C ILE A 171 -15.53 31.29 0.61
N TYR A 172 -14.64 30.79 1.47
CA TYR A 172 -14.06 31.62 2.55
C TYR A 172 -13.18 32.75 2.01
N GLU A 173 -12.42 32.57 0.92
CA GLU A 173 -11.66 33.64 0.25
C GLU A 173 -12.55 34.77 -0.22
N ARG A 174 -13.70 34.46 -0.84
CA ARG A 174 -14.68 35.47 -1.24
C ARG A 174 -15.24 36.21 -0.05
N GLN A 175 -15.55 35.49 1.05
CA GLN A 175 -16.13 36.12 2.26
C GLN A 175 -15.12 37.01 2.99
N ILE A 176 -13.87 36.58 3.14
CA ILE A 176 -12.79 37.38 3.73
C ILE A 176 -12.60 38.70 2.96
N ALA A 177 -12.59 38.62 1.63
CA ALA A 177 -12.47 39.81 0.78
C ALA A 177 -13.63 40.78 0.99
N SER A 178 -14.89 40.29 1.02
CA SER A 178 -16.11 41.09 1.22
C SER A 178 -16.15 41.70 2.60
N VAL A 179 -16.00 40.91 3.67
CA VAL A 179 -16.01 41.39 5.05
C VAL A 179 -14.86 42.36 5.33
N GLY A 180 -13.67 42.09 4.80
CA GLY A 180 -12.52 42.99 4.93
C GLY A 180 -12.73 44.35 4.26
N GLN A 181 -13.48 44.43 3.16
CA GLN A 181 -13.87 45.70 2.55
C GLN A 181 -14.84 46.46 3.47
N LEU A 182 -15.84 45.79 4.03
CA LEU A 182 -16.79 46.38 4.98
C LEU A 182 -16.08 46.86 6.26
N THR A 183 -15.21 46.05 6.83
CA THR A 183 -14.43 46.39 8.04
C THR A 183 -13.62 47.66 7.83
N ARG A 184 -12.92 47.79 6.68
CA ARG A 184 -12.17 48.99 6.33
C ARG A 184 -13.09 50.24 6.13
N ALA A 185 -14.26 50.06 5.54
CA ALA A 185 -15.24 51.13 5.39
C ALA A 185 -15.77 51.60 6.74
N TYR A 186 -16.13 50.66 7.61
CA TYR A 186 -16.61 50.96 8.96
C TYR A 186 -15.54 51.62 9.87
N GLN A 187 -14.28 51.18 9.75
CA GLN A 187 -13.17 51.83 10.46
C GLN A 187 -13.12 53.32 10.14
N ARG A 188 -13.17 53.72 8.87
CA ARG A 188 -13.19 55.12 8.45
C ARG A 188 -14.41 55.89 8.97
N GLN A 189 -15.59 55.24 8.99
CA GLN A 189 -16.82 55.86 9.52
C GLN A 189 -16.76 56.05 11.04
N VAL A 190 -16.11 55.16 11.78
CA VAL A 190 -15.86 55.33 13.24
C VAL A 190 -14.90 56.49 13.50
N GLU A 191 -13.82 56.62 12.70
CA GLU A 191 -12.87 57.74 12.80
C GLU A 191 -13.56 59.10 12.53
N GLN A 192 -14.59 59.11 11.68
CA GLN A 192 -15.42 60.29 11.38
C GLN A 192 -16.55 60.51 12.41
N GLY A 193 -16.72 59.63 13.38
CA GLY A 193 -17.79 59.70 14.37
C GLY A 193 -19.19 59.31 13.88
N ASN A 194 -19.30 58.76 12.65
CA ASN A 194 -20.58 58.45 11.99
C ASN A 194 -21.17 57.11 12.39
N VAL A 195 -20.35 56.21 12.99
CA VAL A 195 -20.74 54.84 13.35
C VAL A 195 -20.17 54.50 14.74
N PRO A 196 -20.92 53.77 15.60
CA PRO A 196 -20.42 53.31 16.89
C PRO A 196 -19.21 52.35 16.74
N LYS A 197 -18.18 52.54 17.57
CA LYS A 197 -16.99 51.68 17.60
C LYS A 197 -17.33 50.18 17.79
N GLY A 198 -18.44 49.86 18.49
CA GLY A 198 -18.91 48.52 18.73
C GLY A 198 -19.26 47.76 17.45
N GLU A 199 -19.78 48.42 16.42
CA GLU A 199 -20.09 47.81 15.12
C GLU A 199 -18.83 47.43 14.36
N TYR A 200 -17.83 48.30 14.33
CA TYR A 200 -16.51 47.99 13.78
C TYR A 200 -15.85 46.77 14.45
N ILE A 201 -15.91 46.73 15.81
CA ILE A 201 -15.32 45.59 16.56
C ILE A 201 -16.02 44.29 16.22
N ARG A 202 -17.35 44.28 16.04
CA ARG A 202 -18.10 43.07 15.63
C ARG A 202 -17.72 42.60 14.21
N LEU A 203 -17.59 43.52 13.23
CA LEU A 203 -17.11 43.18 11.88
C LEU A 203 -15.68 42.64 11.91
N LYS A 204 -14.82 43.25 12.73
CA LYS A 204 -13.45 42.79 12.91
C LYS A 204 -13.37 41.38 13.54
N ALA A 205 -14.25 41.08 14.48
CA ALA A 205 -14.38 39.75 15.07
C ALA A 205 -14.84 38.73 14.04
N LEU A 206 -15.80 39.04 13.16
CA LEU A 206 -16.20 38.16 12.05
C LEU A 206 -15.07 37.95 11.08
N GLU A 207 -14.34 39.00 10.68
CA GLU A 207 -13.15 38.88 9.80
C GLU A 207 -12.09 37.92 10.38
N LEU A 208 -11.81 38.04 11.69
CA LEU A 208 -10.87 37.15 12.38
C LEU A 208 -11.38 35.72 12.46
N GLU A 209 -12.68 35.52 12.70
CA GLU A 209 -13.26 34.15 12.73
C GLU A 209 -13.18 33.47 11.37
N ILE A 210 -13.54 34.17 10.28
CA ILE A 210 -13.39 33.62 8.91
C ILE A 210 -11.92 33.33 8.59
N SER A 211 -10.99 34.22 9.02
CA SER A 211 -9.54 34.01 8.83
C SER A 211 -9.04 32.79 9.61
N ARG A 212 -9.55 32.56 10.81
CA ARG A 212 -9.22 31.36 11.59
C ARG A 212 -9.69 30.09 10.90
N GLN A 213 -10.92 30.08 10.36
CA GLN A 213 -11.46 28.94 9.61
C GLN A 213 -10.67 28.69 8.32
N MET A 214 -10.29 29.74 7.60
CA MET A 214 -9.43 29.66 6.43
C MET A 214 -8.08 28.99 6.75
N ASN A 215 -7.45 29.40 7.85
CA ASN A 215 -6.17 28.82 8.26
C ASN A 215 -6.30 27.31 8.60
N ALA A 216 -7.40 26.90 9.23
CA ALA A 216 -7.69 25.50 9.48
C ALA A 216 -7.85 24.71 8.16
N LEU A 217 -8.60 25.26 7.19
CA LEU A 217 -8.76 24.65 5.87
C LEU A 217 -7.41 24.50 5.13
N GLU A 218 -6.52 25.49 5.23
CA GLU A 218 -5.19 25.41 4.59
C GLU A 218 -4.31 24.34 5.23
N GLN A 219 -4.43 24.09 6.52
CA GLN A 219 -3.76 22.98 7.19
C GLN A 219 -4.29 21.62 6.71
N GLU A 220 -5.62 21.45 6.70
CA GLU A 220 -6.26 20.24 6.19
C GLU A 220 -5.91 19.99 4.70
N MET A 221 -5.88 21.04 3.87
CA MET A 221 -5.44 20.93 2.47
C MET A 221 -4.00 20.46 2.37
N SER A 222 -3.12 20.95 3.23
CA SER A 222 -1.71 20.54 3.25
C SER A 222 -1.57 19.06 3.61
N GLU A 223 -2.37 18.55 4.54
CA GLU A 223 -2.43 17.14 4.91
C GLU A 223 -2.96 16.28 3.77
N ALA A 224 -4.09 16.64 3.17
CA ALA A 224 -4.66 15.91 2.03
C ALA A 224 -3.69 15.88 0.83
N GLN A 225 -3.03 17.00 0.53
CA GLN A 225 -2.01 17.06 -0.53
C GLN A 225 -0.78 16.20 -0.21
N LYS A 226 -0.36 16.13 1.06
CA LYS A 226 0.74 15.26 1.50
C LYS A 226 0.40 13.80 1.23
N GLU A 227 -0.79 13.33 1.64
CA GLU A 227 -1.22 11.95 1.42
C GLU A 227 -1.31 11.63 -0.09
N LEU A 228 -1.93 12.50 -0.89
CA LEU A 228 -2.01 12.29 -2.34
C LEU A 228 -0.64 12.25 -3.02
N ARG A 229 0.32 13.10 -2.59
CA ARG A 229 1.70 13.04 -3.10
C ARG A 229 2.39 11.73 -2.75
N LEU A 230 2.16 11.18 -1.54
CA LEU A 230 2.67 9.88 -1.15
C LEU A 230 2.08 8.77 -2.02
N PHE A 231 0.77 8.77 -2.24
CA PHE A 231 0.10 7.80 -3.11
C PHE A 231 0.63 7.83 -4.55
N MET A 232 0.91 9.02 -5.09
CA MET A 232 1.36 9.23 -6.47
C MET A 232 2.88 9.26 -6.62
N HIS A 233 3.65 9.04 -5.54
CA HIS A 233 5.12 9.15 -5.52
C HIS A 233 5.63 10.50 -6.08
N LEU A 234 4.95 11.59 -5.71
CA LEU A 234 5.33 12.94 -6.13
C LEU A 234 6.26 13.62 -5.11
N PRO A 235 7.14 14.54 -5.54
CA PRO A 235 7.95 15.34 -4.64
C PRO A 235 7.12 16.16 -3.64
N ALA A 236 7.59 16.26 -2.39
CA ALA A 236 6.87 16.93 -1.30
C ALA A 236 6.60 18.43 -1.56
N SER A 237 7.41 19.07 -2.40
CA SER A 237 7.33 20.50 -2.67
C SER A 237 6.32 20.90 -3.75
N ILE A 238 5.76 19.95 -4.52
CA ILE A 238 4.83 20.27 -5.61
C ILE A 238 3.45 20.59 -5.06
N PRO A 239 2.91 21.81 -5.24
CA PRO A 239 1.52 22.10 -4.91
C PRO A 239 0.58 21.33 -5.87
N LEU A 240 -0.42 20.66 -5.32
CA LEU A 240 -1.39 19.86 -6.09
C LEU A 240 -2.74 20.53 -6.07
N ARG A 241 -3.36 20.66 -7.25
CA ARG A 241 -4.76 21.08 -7.41
C ARG A 241 -5.48 20.07 -8.28
N ILE A 242 -6.67 19.68 -7.85
CA ILE A 242 -7.59 18.83 -8.61
C ILE A 242 -8.56 19.72 -9.39
N THR A 243 -8.86 19.37 -10.63
CA THR A 243 -9.90 20.05 -11.41
C THR A 243 -11.28 19.84 -10.78
N ASP A 244 -12.21 20.78 -11.01
CA ASP A 244 -13.53 20.74 -10.39
C ASP A 244 -14.45 19.67 -11.04
N GLU A 245 -14.04 19.12 -12.18
CA GLU A 245 -14.80 18.10 -12.91
C GLU A 245 -14.86 16.77 -12.14
N GLY A 246 -16.00 16.11 -12.22
CA GLY A 246 -16.22 14.77 -11.69
C GLY A 246 -16.28 14.71 -10.15
N TYR A 247 -16.61 15.81 -9.49
CA TYR A 247 -16.77 15.82 -8.02
C TYR A 247 -17.96 14.97 -7.58
N LEU A 248 -19.13 15.14 -8.21
CA LEU A 248 -20.31 14.32 -7.94
C LEU A 248 -20.35 13.12 -8.88
N LYS A 249 -20.55 11.94 -8.31
CA LYS A 249 -20.72 10.70 -9.03
C LYS A 249 -22.16 10.47 -9.47
N ASP A 250 -22.33 9.76 -10.59
CA ASP A 250 -23.66 9.35 -11.06
C ASP A 250 -24.16 8.14 -10.24
N MET A 251 -25.28 8.32 -9.54
CA MET A 251 -25.90 7.31 -8.70
C MET A 251 -26.92 6.41 -9.43
N GLN A 252 -27.12 6.58 -10.73
CA GLN A 252 -28.15 5.81 -11.48
C GLN A 252 -27.89 4.31 -11.42
N ALA A 253 -26.65 3.88 -11.56
CA ALA A 253 -26.28 2.46 -11.49
C ALA A 253 -26.61 1.84 -10.13
N PHE A 254 -26.45 2.58 -9.04
CA PHE A 254 -26.83 2.14 -7.70
C PHE A 254 -28.34 2.06 -7.53
N LEU A 255 -29.08 3.08 -7.96
CA LEU A 255 -30.55 3.13 -7.82
C LEU A 255 -31.26 2.01 -8.58
N GLN A 256 -30.62 1.45 -9.61
CA GLN A 256 -31.12 0.32 -10.39
C GLN A 256 -30.65 -1.05 -9.88
N SER A 257 -29.77 -1.10 -8.88
CA SER A 257 -29.19 -2.33 -8.37
C SER A 257 -30.11 -3.05 -7.38
N ASP A 258 -30.20 -4.38 -7.50
CA ASP A 258 -30.84 -5.24 -6.49
C ASP A 258 -29.81 -5.64 -5.42
N PRO A 259 -30.12 -5.44 -4.11
CA PRO A 259 -29.19 -5.81 -3.03
C PRO A 259 -28.78 -7.31 -3.02
N GLY A 260 -29.69 -8.20 -3.44
CA GLY A 260 -29.42 -9.63 -3.51
C GLY A 260 -28.40 -9.97 -4.61
N GLU A 261 -28.54 -9.36 -5.80
CA GLU A 261 -27.58 -9.49 -6.89
C GLU A 261 -26.23 -8.91 -6.50
N MET A 262 -26.20 -7.79 -5.78
CA MET A 262 -24.98 -7.15 -5.32
C MET A 262 -24.24 -7.99 -4.28
N LEU A 263 -24.94 -8.68 -3.39
CA LEU A 263 -24.33 -9.63 -2.47
C LEU A 263 -23.68 -10.82 -3.21
N ALA A 264 -24.35 -11.34 -4.23
CA ALA A 264 -23.78 -12.40 -5.07
C ALA A 264 -22.53 -11.92 -5.84
N GLU A 265 -22.56 -10.69 -6.36
CA GLU A 265 -21.41 -10.07 -7.02
C GLU A 265 -20.25 -9.84 -6.02
N ALA A 266 -20.53 -9.38 -4.79
CA ALA A 266 -19.51 -9.20 -3.75
C ALA A 266 -18.80 -10.51 -3.40
N ARG A 267 -19.55 -11.62 -3.25
CA ARG A 267 -18.97 -12.95 -3.01
C ARG A 267 -18.04 -13.40 -4.15
N LYS A 268 -18.31 -12.98 -5.38
CA LYS A 268 -17.52 -13.34 -6.56
C LYS A 268 -16.31 -12.43 -6.77
N SER A 269 -16.44 -11.12 -6.50
CA SER A 269 -15.46 -10.11 -6.90
C SER A 269 -14.50 -9.70 -5.79
N ARG A 270 -14.80 -10.02 -4.53
CA ARG A 270 -13.99 -9.61 -3.37
C ARG A 270 -12.74 -10.48 -3.18
N PRO A 271 -11.54 -9.89 -3.26
CA PRO A 271 -10.28 -10.62 -3.04
C PRO A 271 -10.16 -11.20 -1.63
N ASP A 272 -10.63 -10.48 -0.60
CA ASP A 272 -10.57 -10.92 0.80
C ASP A 272 -11.46 -12.15 1.08
N PHE A 273 -12.56 -12.33 0.33
CA PHE A 273 -13.35 -13.55 0.38
C PHE A 273 -12.65 -14.71 -0.33
N ARG A 274 -12.04 -14.42 -1.48
CA ARG A 274 -11.23 -15.41 -2.21
C ARG A 274 -10.03 -15.88 -1.40
N LEU A 275 -9.39 -14.96 -0.66
CA LEU A 275 -8.33 -15.32 0.30
C LEU A 275 -8.80 -16.30 1.37
N ALA A 276 -10.00 -16.12 1.94
CA ALA A 276 -10.55 -17.04 2.92
C ALA A 276 -10.82 -18.44 2.33
N GLU A 277 -11.22 -18.53 1.06
CA GLU A 277 -11.36 -19.81 0.32
C GLU A 277 -10.01 -20.47 0.07
N LEU A 278 -9.03 -19.68 -0.38
CA LEU A 278 -7.66 -20.15 -0.62
C LEU A 278 -6.98 -20.63 0.66
N GLU A 279 -7.29 -20.02 1.81
CA GLU A 279 -6.78 -20.46 3.12
C GLU A 279 -7.23 -21.88 3.47
N GLN A 280 -8.48 -22.22 3.20
CA GLN A 280 -8.96 -23.60 3.35
C GLN A 280 -8.21 -24.56 2.41
N THR A 281 -8.02 -24.14 1.16
CA THR A 281 -7.29 -24.93 0.16
C THR A 281 -5.84 -25.13 0.58
N TYR A 282 -5.18 -24.09 1.08
CA TYR A 282 -3.82 -24.12 1.59
C TYR A 282 -3.66 -25.17 2.71
N TYR A 283 -4.50 -25.12 3.75
CA TYR A 283 -4.40 -26.08 4.84
C TYR A 283 -4.79 -27.50 4.43
N ALA A 284 -5.69 -27.67 3.47
CA ALA A 284 -5.98 -28.99 2.90
C ALA A 284 -4.78 -29.59 2.14
N ARG A 285 -4.06 -28.76 1.34
CA ARG A 285 -2.82 -29.14 0.66
C ARG A 285 -1.69 -29.40 1.66
N ARG A 286 -1.56 -28.52 2.67
CA ARG A 286 -0.57 -28.67 3.75
C ARG A 286 -0.77 -29.99 4.50
N HIS A 287 -2.00 -30.29 4.90
CA HIS A 287 -2.32 -31.56 5.56
C HIS A 287 -1.95 -32.77 4.69
N THR A 288 -2.21 -32.70 3.38
CA THR A 288 -1.85 -33.76 2.44
C THR A 288 -0.32 -33.90 2.30
N TYR A 289 0.41 -32.80 2.31
CA TYR A 289 1.86 -32.78 2.28
C TYR A 289 2.46 -33.36 3.57
N GLU A 290 1.99 -32.87 4.75
CA GLU A 290 2.47 -33.35 6.04
C GLU A 290 2.20 -34.85 6.26
N ARG A 291 1.09 -35.35 5.74
CA ARG A 291 0.82 -36.82 5.74
C ARG A 291 1.81 -37.58 4.89
N ALA A 292 2.28 -37.01 3.79
CA ALA A 292 3.28 -37.65 2.95
C ALA A 292 4.67 -37.73 3.63
N GLN A 293 4.98 -36.79 4.51
CA GLN A 293 6.23 -36.79 5.28
C GLN A 293 6.39 -37.99 6.22
N ARG A 294 5.28 -38.70 6.55
CA ARG A 294 5.33 -39.96 7.31
C ARG A 294 5.98 -41.11 6.54
N VAL A 295 5.99 -41.03 5.22
CA VAL A 295 6.57 -42.11 4.38
C VAL A 295 8.07 -41.84 4.29
N PRO A 296 8.90 -42.86 4.57
CA PRO A 296 10.35 -42.71 4.49
C PRO A 296 10.80 -42.40 3.05
N ASP A 297 11.87 -41.60 2.95
CA ASP A 297 12.56 -41.38 1.69
C ASP A 297 13.64 -42.47 1.48
N LEU A 298 14.09 -42.58 0.27
CA LEU A 298 15.16 -43.52 -0.11
C LEU A 298 16.45 -42.73 -0.35
N THR A 299 17.54 -43.17 0.24
CA THR A 299 18.88 -42.68 -0.06
C THR A 299 19.59 -43.73 -0.90
N LEU A 300 19.87 -43.41 -2.15
CA LEU A 300 20.72 -44.25 -3.02
C LEU A 300 22.19 -43.88 -2.76
N LYS A 301 23.00 -44.88 -2.49
CA LYS A 301 24.43 -44.73 -2.22
C LYS A 301 25.24 -45.48 -3.24
N GLY A 302 26.31 -44.90 -3.74
CA GLY A 302 27.35 -45.54 -4.52
C GLY A 302 28.71 -45.18 -3.94
N GLY A 303 29.56 -46.14 -3.68
CA GLY A 303 30.86 -45.89 -3.07
C GLY A 303 32.01 -46.64 -3.78
N TYR A 304 33.15 -46.00 -3.74
CA TYR A 304 34.42 -46.60 -4.13
C TYR A 304 35.38 -46.52 -2.96
N ASP A 305 35.95 -47.68 -2.55
CA ASP A 305 36.95 -47.76 -1.50
C ASP A 305 38.21 -48.45 -2.05
N ARG A 306 39.32 -47.71 -1.96
CA ARG A 306 40.63 -48.22 -2.31
C ARG A 306 41.42 -48.53 -1.03
N GLY A 307 41.58 -49.78 -0.69
CA GLY A 307 42.35 -50.21 0.45
C GLY A 307 41.56 -50.68 1.64
N GLY A 308 40.23 -50.89 1.50
CA GLY A 308 39.37 -51.52 2.49
C GLY A 308 39.77 -52.96 2.84
N ASN A 309 39.26 -53.47 3.94
CA ASN A 309 39.75 -54.63 4.70
C ASN A 309 40.02 -55.90 3.95
N PHE A 310 39.31 -56.19 2.83
CA PHE A 310 39.48 -57.46 2.11
C PHE A 310 39.50 -57.38 0.58
N MET A 311 38.94 -56.30 0.01
CA MET A 311 38.87 -56.16 -1.43
C MET A 311 39.56 -54.87 -1.87
N TYR A 312 40.53 -55.02 -2.73
CA TYR A 312 41.20 -53.90 -3.39
C TYR A 312 40.28 -53.31 -4.46
N ASN A 313 40.12 -52.00 -4.48
CA ASN A 313 39.24 -51.30 -5.42
C ASN A 313 37.78 -51.77 -5.35
N PHE A 314 37.22 -51.77 -4.15
CA PHE A 314 35.81 -52.14 -3.94
C PHE A 314 34.88 -51.07 -4.46
N VAL A 315 33.89 -51.47 -5.28
CA VAL A 315 32.77 -50.63 -5.68
C VAL A 315 31.49 -51.20 -5.06
N GLY A 316 30.81 -50.41 -4.28
CA GLY A 316 29.59 -50.83 -3.58
C GLY A 316 28.40 -49.95 -3.93
N PHE A 317 27.22 -50.52 -3.90
CA PHE A 317 25.95 -49.83 -3.97
C PHE A 317 25.11 -50.13 -2.73
N GLY A 318 24.42 -49.15 -2.24
CA GLY A 318 23.57 -49.26 -1.05
C GLY A 318 22.26 -48.49 -1.17
N ILE A 319 21.27 -48.91 -0.39
CA ILE A 319 20.01 -48.19 -0.23
C ILE A 319 19.84 -47.94 1.27
N GLY A 320 19.69 -46.68 1.63
CA GLY A 320 19.35 -46.24 2.99
C GLY A 320 17.86 -45.87 3.08
N ILE A 321 17.24 -46.22 4.20
CA ILE A 321 15.85 -45.88 4.50
C ILE A 321 15.78 -45.47 5.97
N ASP A 322 15.36 -44.21 6.26
CA ASP A 322 15.13 -43.74 7.60
C ASP A 322 13.73 -44.16 8.06
N LEU A 323 13.63 -45.11 8.99
CA LEU A 323 12.36 -45.62 9.45
C LEU A 323 11.72 -44.68 10.47
N PRO A 324 10.52 -44.12 10.22
CA PRO A 324 9.83 -43.20 11.10
C PRO A 324 9.16 -43.93 12.28
N VAL A 325 9.95 -44.47 13.22
CA VAL A 325 9.44 -45.22 14.38
C VAL A 325 8.87 -44.30 15.43
N PHE A 326 9.64 -43.28 15.85
CA PHE A 326 9.27 -42.35 16.91
C PHE A 326 8.65 -41.07 16.35
N ASN A 327 9.28 -40.48 15.34
CA ASN A 327 8.79 -39.29 14.68
C ASN A 327 8.07 -39.68 13.36
N ARG A 328 6.75 -39.67 13.41
CA ARG A 328 5.87 -39.96 12.26
C ARG A 328 5.22 -38.68 11.74
N ASN A 329 5.84 -37.53 11.98
CA ASN A 329 5.31 -36.19 11.64
C ASN A 329 3.91 -35.91 12.24
N GLN A 330 3.54 -36.60 13.35
CA GLN A 330 2.20 -36.52 13.94
C GLN A 330 1.82 -35.13 14.42
N GLY A 331 2.79 -34.34 14.91
CA GLY A 331 2.56 -32.98 15.37
C GLY A 331 2.15 -32.04 14.23
N ASN A 332 2.92 -32.04 13.11
CA ASN A 332 2.62 -31.20 11.95
C ASN A 332 1.33 -31.62 11.25
N ILE A 333 1.04 -32.95 11.18
CA ILE A 333 -0.23 -33.45 10.66
C ILE A 333 -1.40 -32.90 11.50
N ARG A 334 -1.30 -32.97 12.83
CA ARG A 334 -2.30 -32.42 13.75
C ARG A 334 -2.46 -30.92 13.59
N GLN A 335 -1.36 -30.18 13.52
CA GLN A 335 -1.36 -28.74 13.29
C GLN A 335 -2.06 -28.38 11.97
N ALA A 336 -1.74 -29.05 10.87
CA ALA A 336 -2.36 -28.81 9.57
C ALA A 336 -3.85 -29.12 9.57
N HIS A 337 -4.28 -30.18 10.29
CA HIS A 337 -5.70 -30.50 10.46
C HIS A 337 -6.45 -29.41 11.21
N LEU A 338 -5.92 -28.99 12.38
CA LEU A 338 -6.53 -27.90 13.16
C LEU A 338 -6.55 -26.58 12.39
N GLY A 339 -5.50 -26.29 11.58
CA GLY A 339 -5.49 -25.15 10.69
C GLY A 339 -6.59 -25.19 9.64
N LEU A 340 -6.92 -26.38 9.10
CA LEU A 340 -8.05 -26.53 8.17
C LEU A 340 -9.41 -26.30 8.86
N GLU A 341 -9.59 -26.81 10.09
CA GLU A 341 -10.80 -26.53 10.86
C GLU A 341 -10.95 -25.03 11.17
N GLN A 342 -9.86 -24.38 11.59
CA GLN A 342 -9.84 -22.94 11.82
C GLN A 342 -10.18 -22.15 10.55
N ALA A 343 -9.58 -22.50 9.41
CA ALA A 343 -9.84 -21.84 8.13
C ALA A 343 -11.30 -21.93 7.71
N ARG A 344 -11.96 -23.06 7.97
CA ARG A 344 -13.40 -23.23 7.70
C ARG A 344 -14.27 -22.31 8.55
N ILE A 345 -13.95 -22.18 9.83
CA ILE A 345 -14.69 -21.28 10.74
C ILE A 345 -14.51 -19.82 10.30
N LEU A 346 -13.27 -19.42 9.96
CA LEU A 346 -12.96 -18.07 9.49
C LEU A 346 -13.62 -17.77 8.14
N TYR A 347 -13.73 -18.74 7.25
CA TYR A 347 -14.47 -18.59 6.00
C TYR A 347 -15.96 -18.29 6.26
N SER A 348 -16.61 -19.06 7.14
CA SER A 348 -18.02 -18.82 7.50
C SER A 348 -18.21 -17.46 8.18
N GLN A 349 -17.26 -17.05 9.03
CA GLN A 349 -17.26 -15.71 9.64
C GLN A 349 -17.11 -14.61 8.58
N LYS A 350 -16.24 -14.82 7.58
CA LYS A 350 -16.04 -13.86 6.51
C LYS A 350 -17.27 -13.72 5.62
N GLU A 351 -17.92 -14.83 5.31
CA GLU A 351 -19.18 -14.85 4.55
C GLU A 351 -20.26 -14.01 5.24
N LEU A 352 -20.44 -14.22 6.55
CA LEU A 352 -21.39 -13.45 7.36
C LEU A 352 -21.00 -11.95 7.42
N SER A 353 -19.71 -11.65 7.57
CA SER A 353 -19.22 -10.26 7.58
C SER A 353 -19.57 -9.53 6.28
N ILE A 354 -19.35 -10.18 5.13
CA ILE A 354 -19.66 -9.60 3.81
C ILE A 354 -21.15 -9.29 3.67
N GLU A 355 -22.04 -10.18 4.13
CA GLU A 355 -23.46 -9.95 4.10
C GLU A 355 -23.86 -8.69 4.90
N HIS A 356 -23.33 -8.56 6.11
CA HIS A 356 -23.57 -7.37 6.95
C HIS A 356 -22.93 -6.09 6.38
N GLU A 357 -21.71 -6.19 5.83
CA GLU A 357 -21.03 -5.04 5.19
C GLU A 357 -21.81 -4.53 3.99
N VAL A 358 -22.30 -5.41 3.11
CA VAL A 358 -23.12 -5.05 1.94
C VAL A 358 -24.42 -4.40 2.37
N ALA A 359 -25.12 -4.98 3.35
CA ALA A 359 -26.36 -4.41 3.87
C ALA A 359 -26.15 -3.01 4.47
N LEU A 360 -25.10 -2.83 5.27
CA LEU A 360 -24.76 -1.55 5.88
C LEU A 360 -24.38 -0.50 4.83
N ALA A 361 -23.53 -0.87 3.86
CA ALA A 361 -23.08 0.05 2.81
C ALA A 361 -24.28 0.50 1.94
N TYR A 362 -25.21 -0.42 1.62
CA TYR A 362 -26.44 -0.11 0.93
C TYR A 362 -27.32 0.90 1.70
N GLN A 363 -27.51 0.67 2.99
CA GLN A 363 -28.30 1.56 3.85
C GLN A 363 -27.66 2.97 3.93
N ASN A 364 -26.36 3.03 4.16
CA ASN A 364 -25.61 4.28 4.29
C ASN A 364 -25.66 5.11 2.99
N LEU A 365 -25.47 4.47 1.84
CA LEU A 365 -25.52 5.16 0.56
C LEU A 365 -26.93 5.65 0.24
N ASN A 366 -27.99 4.86 0.50
CA ASN A 366 -29.37 5.31 0.38
C ASN A 366 -29.69 6.51 1.26
N GLN A 367 -29.15 6.51 2.48
CA GLN A 367 -29.32 7.66 3.40
C GLN A 367 -28.63 8.90 2.86
N ALA A 368 -27.40 8.78 2.36
CA ALA A 368 -26.66 9.89 1.75
C ALA A 368 -27.38 10.45 0.52
N ILE A 369 -27.89 9.57 -0.37
CA ILE A 369 -28.67 9.98 -1.56
C ILE A 369 -29.94 10.74 -1.15
N ARG A 370 -30.68 10.22 -0.16
CA ARG A 370 -31.89 10.90 0.33
C ARG A 370 -31.59 12.27 0.95
N PHE A 371 -30.51 12.36 1.72
CA PHE A 371 -30.11 13.63 2.33
C PHE A 371 -29.68 14.65 1.28
N TYR A 372 -28.80 14.25 0.37
CA TYR A 372 -28.36 15.12 -0.74
C TYR A 372 -29.53 15.55 -1.63
N GLY A 373 -30.49 14.66 -1.88
CA GLY A 373 -31.71 14.94 -2.65
C GLY A 373 -32.71 15.91 -2.00
N GLN A 374 -32.50 16.28 -0.71
CA GLN A 374 -33.27 17.35 -0.06
C GLN A 374 -32.78 18.76 -0.44
N ILE A 375 -31.58 18.85 -1.01
CA ILE A 375 -31.02 20.12 -1.47
C ILE A 375 -31.71 20.44 -2.81
N GLU A 376 -32.55 21.48 -2.80
CA GLU A 376 -33.30 21.87 -3.99
C GLU A 376 -32.36 22.34 -5.12
N PRO A 377 -32.62 22.00 -6.38
CA PRO A 377 -31.87 22.53 -7.51
C PRO A 377 -31.89 24.07 -7.51
N GLY A 378 -30.74 24.70 -7.65
CA GLY A 378 -30.59 26.15 -7.62
C GLY A 378 -30.56 26.79 -6.24
N TYR A 379 -30.69 26.00 -5.13
CA TYR A 379 -30.63 26.55 -3.76
C TYR A 379 -29.28 27.23 -3.47
N GLU A 380 -28.20 26.66 -3.98
CA GLU A 380 -26.84 27.21 -3.82
C GLU A 380 -26.70 28.59 -4.49
N ASP A 381 -27.22 28.74 -5.72
CA ASP A 381 -27.22 30.01 -6.45
C ASP A 381 -28.09 31.02 -5.77
N ALA A 382 -29.27 30.64 -5.25
CA ALA A 382 -30.15 31.50 -4.50
C ALA A 382 -29.49 32.02 -3.21
N LEU A 383 -28.73 31.19 -2.50
CA LEU A 383 -27.93 31.62 -1.35
C LEU A 383 -26.89 32.67 -1.74
N ASP A 384 -26.18 32.50 -2.83
CA ASP A 384 -25.15 33.42 -3.33
C ASP A 384 -25.78 34.77 -3.75
N GLU A 385 -26.91 34.75 -4.44
CA GLU A 385 -27.65 35.95 -4.84
C GLU A 385 -28.18 36.73 -3.60
N LEU A 386 -28.74 35.99 -2.65
CA LEU A 386 -29.25 36.56 -1.40
C LEU A 386 -28.13 37.18 -0.56
N LEU A 387 -26.98 36.56 -0.44
CA LEU A 387 -25.81 37.13 0.22
C LEU A 387 -25.38 38.45 -0.43
N GLY A 388 -25.31 38.48 -1.76
CA GLY A 388 -25.03 39.70 -2.51
C GLY A 388 -26.02 40.84 -2.21
N SER A 389 -27.31 40.49 -2.06
CA SER A 389 -28.36 41.44 -1.69
C SER A 389 -28.21 41.96 -0.24
N TYR A 390 -27.97 41.07 0.73
CA TYR A 390 -27.71 41.44 2.13
C TYR A 390 -26.47 42.31 2.25
N THR A 391 -25.39 42.00 1.54
CA THR A 391 -24.16 42.81 1.57
C THR A 391 -24.40 44.23 1.03
N ARG A 392 -25.16 44.38 -0.06
CA ARG A 392 -25.53 45.70 -0.62
C ARG A 392 -26.45 46.51 0.34
N ASN A 393 -27.48 45.85 0.88
CA ASN A 393 -28.42 46.50 1.80
C ASN A 393 -27.71 46.92 3.10
N PHE A 394 -26.80 46.16 3.62
CA PHE A 394 -25.99 46.50 4.78
C PHE A 394 -25.08 47.71 4.48
N ALA A 395 -24.38 47.69 3.33
CA ALA A 395 -23.55 48.82 2.90
C ALA A 395 -24.35 50.11 2.73
N SER A 396 -25.63 50.01 2.31
CA SER A 396 -26.57 51.13 2.17
C SER A 396 -27.32 51.48 3.47
N ARG A 397 -27.01 50.81 4.60
CA ARG A 397 -27.68 50.99 5.92
C ARG A 397 -29.20 50.67 5.91
N ASN A 398 -29.66 49.85 4.98
CA ASN A 398 -31.06 49.41 4.91
C ASN A 398 -31.36 48.26 5.89
N ILE A 399 -30.33 47.55 6.33
CA ILE A 399 -30.41 46.51 7.37
C ILE A 399 -29.38 46.77 8.47
N SER A 400 -29.62 46.23 9.65
CA SER A 400 -28.71 46.34 10.78
C SER A 400 -27.50 45.42 10.65
N LEU A 401 -26.44 45.73 11.40
CA LEU A 401 -25.26 44.84 11.49
C LEU A 401 -25.65 43.45 12.02
N LEU A 402 -26.59 43.38 12.97
CA LEU A 402 -27.02 42.10 13.54
C LEU A 402 -27.66 41.19 12.49
N GLU A 403 -28.58 41.72 11.68
CA GLU A 403 -29.22 40.99 10.59
C GLU A 403 -28.20 40.52 9.54
N TYR A 404 -27.22 41.39 9.23
CA TYR A 404 -26.13 40.97 8.30
C TYR A 404 -25.27 39.83 8.87
N LEU A 405 -24.88 39.90 10.16
CA LEU A 405 -24.07 38.86 10.79
C LEU A 405 -24.82 37.54 10.90
N ASP A 406 -26.08 37.57 11.29
CA ASP A 406 -26.96 36.41 11.40
C ASP A 406 -27.10 35.70 10.03
N PHE A 407 -27.36 36.49 8.98
CA PHE A 407 -27.44 35.92 7.62
C PHE A 407 -26.10 35.37 7.14
N MET A 408 -24.98 36.05 7.44
CA MET A 408 -23.64 35.58 7.05
C MET A 408 -23.31 34.25 7.70
N GLU A 409 -23.61 34.05 8.97
CA GLU A 409 -23.41 32.81 9.70
C GLU A 409 -24.27 31.70 9.10
N ALA A 410 -25.56 31.96 8.86
CA ALA A 410 -26.46 31.01 8.21
C ALA A 410 -25.99 30.63 6.79
N TYR A 411 -25.50 31.61 6.02
CA TYR A 411 -24.95 31.38 4.69
C TYR A 411 -23.74 30.41 4.72
N LEU A 412 -22.76 30.70 5.58
CA LEU A 412 -21.55 29.89 5.69
C LEU A 412 -21.88 28.45 6.13
N GLU A 413 -22.80 28.30 7.12
CA GLU A 413 -23.21 26.98 7.58
C GLU A 413 -23.97 26.22 6.49
N ASN A 414 -24.88 26.84 5.73
CA ASN A 414 -25.59 26.20 4.65
C ASN A 414 -24.62 25.75 3.51
N LYS A 415 -23.67 26.61 3.11
CA LYS A 415 -22.65 26.22 2.12
C LYS A 415 -21.82 25.04 2.59
N LYS A 416 -21.45 24.99 3.86
CA LYS A 416 -20.74 23.87 4.47
C LYS A 416 -21.57 22.59 4.42
N ILE A 417 -22.85 22.64 4.82
CA ILE A 417 -23.77 21.50 4.77
C ILE A 417 -23.88 20.94 3.35
N ILE A 418 -24.01 21.79 2.33
CA ILE A 418 -24.11 21.37 0.92
C ILE A 418 -22.84 20.63 0.49
N LEU A 419 -21.66 21.21 0.77
CA LEU A 419 -20.37 20.60 0.41
C LEU A 419 -20.10 19.29 1.16
N GLU A 420 -20.46 19.24 2.46
CA GLU A 420 -20.32 18.02 3.27
C GLU A 420 -21.28 16.91 2.80
N ALA A 421 -22.50 17.28 2.41
CA ALA A 421 -23.46 16.33 1.84
C ALA A 421 -22.93 15.72 0.52
N ALA A 422 -22.37 16.53 -0.37
CA ALA A 422 -21.77 16.09 -1.62
C ALA A 422 -20.53 15.21 -1.36
N LYS A 423 -19.65 15.60 -0.43
CA LYS A 423 -18.50 14.81 0.00
C LYS A 423 -18.94 13.44 0.55
N SER A 424 -19.88 13.45 1.50
CA SER A 424 -20.41 12.22 2.12
C SER A 424 -21.02 11.29 1.08
N LEU A 425 -21.76 11.82 0.10
CA LEU A 425 -22.34 11.04 -0.98
C LEU A 425 -21.25 10.30 -1.77
N ASN A 426 -20.18 11.01 -2.16
CA ASN A 426 -19.05 10.42 -2.88
C ASN A 426 -18.31 9.36 -2.05
N GLU A 427 -18.06 9.62 -0.77
CA GLU A 427 -17.40 8.67 0.13
C GLU A 427 -18.24 7.39 0.33
N LYS A 428 -19.57 7.52 0.43
CA LYS A 428 -20.46 6.36 0.52
C LYS A 428 -20.55 5.59 -0.80
N ALA A 429 -20.44 6.26 -1.93
CA ALA A 429 -20.35 5.62 -3.24
C ALA A 429 -19.03 4.82 -3.39
N GLU A 430 -17.89 5.38 -2.94
CA GLU A 430 -16.63 4.64 -2.92
C GLU A 430 -16.67 3.46 -1.94
N LEU A 431 -17.27 3.64 -0.76
CA LEU A 431 -17.47 2.55 0.19
C LEU A 431 -18.35 1.43 -0.39
N TRP A 432 -19.36 1.77 -1.19
CA TRP A 432 -20.18 0.79 -1.90
C TRP A 432 -19.35 0.01 -2.92
N ASN A 433 -18.60 0.69 -3.78
CA ASN A 433 -17.70 0.05 -4.73
C ASN A 433 -16.68 -0.87 -4.04
N TYR A 434 -16.09 -0.39 -2.96
CA TYR A 434 -15.19 -1.19 -2.11
C TYR A 434 -15.87 -2.44 -1.56
N THR A 435 -17.09 -2.30 -1.04
CA THR A 435 -17.82 -3.39 -0.40
C THR A 435 -18.25 -4.46 -1.40
N ILE A 436 -18.58 -4.07 -2.63
CA ILE A 436 -18.89 -5.02 -3.71
C ILE A 436 -17.60 -5.62 -4.32
N GLY A 437 -16.45 -4.95 -4.19
CA GLY A 437 -15.19 -5.37 -4.80
C GLY A 437 -15.07 -5.00 -6.28
N LYS A 438 -15.92 -4.08 -6.78
CA LYS A 438 -15.98 -3.68 -8.17
C LYS A 438 -16.52 -2.25 -8.31
N ASP A 439 -16.00 -1.46 -9.27
CA ASP A 439 -16.48 -0.13 -9.55
C ASP A 439 -17.87 -0.18 -10.23
N ILE A 440 -18.94 -0.14 -9.42
CA ILE A 440 -20.35 -0.07 -9.88
C ILE A 440 -20.71 1.39 -10.18
N ILE A 441 -20.34 2.29 -9.29
CA ILE A 441 -20.54 3.74 -9.40
C ILE A 441 -19.23 4.35 -9.90
N LYS A 442 -19.30 5.01 -11.06
CA LYS A 442 -18.12 5.59 -11.72
C LYS A 442 -17.96 7.06 -11.45
#